data_b043e3cd1cdd2b4e8c2b360043318e13
#
_entry.id   b043e3cd1cdd2b4e8c2b360043318e13
#
_cell.length_a   1.000
_cell.length_b   1.000
_cell.length_c   1.000
_cell.angle_alpha   90.00
_cell.angle_beta   90.00
_cell.angle_gamma   90.00
#
_symmetry.space_group_name_H-M   'P 1'
#
loop_
_entity.id
_entity.type
_entity.pdbx_description
1 polymer ?
#
loop_
_entity_poly.entity_id
_entity_poly.type
_entity_poly.pdbx_seq_one_letter_code
_entity_poly.pdbx_strand_id
1 'polypeptide(L)'
;MAGDNGFGSADHQDHGLISDIIHVKEIARDDHITVLSPAAAAPTLEMDSYKSLRSIPGWYADVPCGWPGEAHLYKMEKVLFHGKSEYQDLYVFQSSAHGKIVILNGALQLTEKDEFAYQEMLTHLPLCSIPNPKKVLLIGGGDGGILKEISRHSSVEQIDICEIDQMVIDAYKRFFPDIAIGYKDPRVNLHIGNGIEFLKKVTQGTYDAIILDAFQCVGPEEEEVADKCFLQSVVRALRSGGVMSCQADSLWRREFSLADCIARCRKEFKGSVSYAWCTTPAYVSGMIGFMLCSTEGPPVDFKHPINPLNPENYGVAKGPPMFYNSEIHTAAFCLPSFAKKKMFGSKI
;
A
#
# COMPACT_ATOMS: atom_id res chain seq x y z
N MET A 1 7.72 47.02 53.62
CA MET A 1 7.58 47.79 52.40
C MET A 1 7.40 46.77 51.29
N ALA A 2 6.27 46.35 51.04
CA ALA A 2 5.17 46.72 50.13
C ALA A 2 5.63 46.87 48.67
N GLY A 3 5.23 45.95 47.86
CA GLY A 3 5.34 45.99 46.40
C GLY A 3 4.48 44.91 45.83
N ASP A 4 3.21 45.17 45.84
CA ASP A 4 2.13 44.42 45.24
C ASP A 4 2.17 44.62 43.73
N ASN A 5 2.09 43.60 42.92
CA ASN A 5 1.70 43.71 41.53
C ASN A 5 0.90 42.44 41.12
N GLY A 6 -0.39 42.66 41.11
CA GLY A 6 -1.37 41.72 40.59
C GLY A 6 -1.22 41.51 39.12
N PHE A 7 -1.33 40.26 38.68
CA PHE A 7 -1.64 39.88 37.32
C PHE A 7 -3.01 39.24 37.25
N GLY A 8 -3.86 39.88 36.45
CA GLY A 8 -5.24 39.53 36.24
C GLY A 8 -5.42 38.14 35.63
N SER A 9 -6.47 37.51 36.09
CA SER A 9 -7.05 36.29 35.53
C SER A 9 -7.50 36.54 34.08
N ALA A 10 -6.91 35.83 33.15
CA ALA A 10 -7.45 35.69 31.80
C ALA A 10 -8.33 34.45 31.73
N ASP A 11 -9.57 34.69 31.40
CA ASP A 11 -10.59 33.67 31.15
C ASP A 11 -10.12 32.64 30.13
N HIS A 12 -10.06 31.38 30.54
CA HIS A 12 -10.03 30.26 29.63
C HIS A 12 -11.42 30.06 29.02
N GLN A 13 -11.62 30.59 27.83
CA GLN A 13 -12.74 30.14 26.99
C GLN A 13 -12.45 28.74 26.47
N ASP A 14 -13.26 27.86 26.95
CA ASP A 14 -13.41 26.47 26.57
C ASP A 14 -13.87 26.41 25.10
N HIS A 15 -12.94 26.13 24.16
CA HIS A 15 -13.30 25.80 22.81
C HIS A 15 -13.60 24.30 22.74
N GLY A 16 -14.90 24.00 22.93
CA GLY A 16 -15.44 22.69 22.70
C GLY A 16 -15.14 22.22 21.28
N LEU A 17 -14.41 21.11 21.20
CA LEU A 17 -14.27 20.33 19.98
C LEU A 17 -15.66 19.81 19.60
N ILE A 18 -16.22 20.37 18.55
CA ILE A 18 -17.45 19.87 17.94
C ILE A 18 -17.06 18.59 17.21
N SER A 19 -17.42 17.47 17.76
CA SER A 19 -17.45 16.18 17.09
C SER A 19 -18.65 16.20 16.13
N ASP A 20 -18.44 16.57 14.89
CA ASP A 20 -19.45 16.38 13.85
C ASP A 20 -19.48 14.91 13.45
N ILE A 21 -20.32 14.19 14.15
CA ILE A 21 -20.78 12.86 13.77
C ILE A 21 -21.57 13.01 12.48
N ILE A 22 -21.00 12.57 11.37
CA ILE A 22 -21.75 12.41 10.13
C ILE A 22 -22.68 11.23 10.33
N HIS A 23 -23.95 11.51 10.53
CA HIS A 23 -25.02 10.53 10.47
C HIS A 23 -25.04 9.91 9.07
N VAL A 24 -24.54 8.70 8.96
CA VAL A 24 -24.87 7.82 7.85
C VAL A 24 -26.32 7.43 8.00
N LYS A 25 -27.20 8.00 7.18
CA LYS A 25 -28.56 7.53 7.04
C LYS A 25 -28.54 6.05 6.64
N GLU A 26 -29.23 5.23 7.41
CA GLU A 26 -29.62 3.88 7.03
C GLU A 26 -30.13 3.89 5.58
N ILE A 27 -29.34 3.36 4.68
CA ILE A 27 -29.80 2.95 3.35
C ILE A 27 -30.05 1.45 3.47
N ALA A 28 -31.34 1.11 3.41
CA ALA A 28 -31.83 -0.24 3.39
C ALA A 28 -31.13 -1.08 2.32
N ARG A 29 -30.73 -2.27 2.75
CA ARG A 29 -30.58 -3.51 1.99
C ARG A 29 -30.60 -3.36 0.47
N ASP A 30 -29.42 -3.20 -0.13
CA ASP A 30 -29.09 -3.76 -1.44
C ASP A 30 -27.57 -4.00 -1.48
N ASP A 31 -27.17 -5.16 -2.00
CA ASP A 31 -25.86 -5.78 -1.91
C ASP A 31 -24.74 -5.03 -2.69
N HIS A 32 -24.39 -3.83 -2.27
CA HIS A 32 -23.21 -3.11 -2.81
C HIS A 32 -22.22 -2.82 -1.70
N ILE A 33 -21.31 -3.79 -1.45
CA ILE A 33 -20.10 -3.54 -0.68
C ILE A 33 -19.22 -2.66 -1.55
N THR A 34 -19.09 -1.40 -1.18
CA THR A 34 -18.19 -0.44 -1.81
C THR A 34 -16.76 -0.88 -1.56
N VAL A 35 -16.00 -1.15 -2.62
CA VAL A 35 -14.55 -1.34 -2.54
C VAL A 35 -13.96 -0.02 -2.11
N LEU A 36 -13.32 -0.01 -0.95
CA LEU A 36 -12.63 1.16 -0.45
C LEU A 36 -11.44 1.46 -1.37
N SER A 37 -11.58 2.49 -2.20
CA SER A 37 -10.44 3.16 -2.79
C SER A 37 -9.61 3.81 -1.68
N PRO A 38 -8.27 3.82 -1.72
CA PRO A 38 -7.42 4.42 -0.69
C PRO A 38 -7.53 5.94 -0.56
N ALA A 39 -8.58 6.54 -1.05
CA ALA A 39 -8.90 7.96 -0.90
C ALA A 39 -10.32 8.13 -0.38
N ALA A 40 -10.55 7.83 0.89
CA ALA A 40 -11.72 8.35 1.59
C ALA A 40 -11.69 9.89 1.55
N ALA A 41 -12.80 10.50 1.14
CA ALA A 41 -12.91 11.92 0.92
C ALA A 41 -12.50 12.72 2.17
N ALA A 42 -11.50 13.58 2.04
CA ALA A 42 -11.17 14.58 3.04
C ALA A 42 -12.37 15.52 3.26
N PRO A 43 -12.61 16.01 4.51
CA PRO A 43 -13.72 16.90 4.81
C PRO A 43 -13.69 18.17 3.93
N THR A 44 -14.84 18.59 3.45
CA THR A 44 -15.01 19.69 2.48
C THR A 44 -14.53 21.06 2.96
N LEU A 45 -14.27 21.26 4.25
CA LEU A 45 -13.79 22.54 4.83
C LEU A 45 -12.29 22.81 4.59
N GLU A 46 -11.49 21.80 4.29
CA GLU A 46 -10.05 21.96 4.01
C GLU A 46 -9.74 22.25 2.53
N MET A 47 -10.68 22.02 1.63
CA MET A 47 -10.46 22.16 0.17
C MET A 47 -10.07 23.58 -0.26
N ASP A 48 -10.48 24.63 0.44
CA ASP A 48 -10.19 26.01 0.03
C ASP A 48 -8.76 26.46 0.37
N SER A 49 -8.18 25.94 1.45
CA SER A 49 -6.77 26.24 1.79
C SER A 49 -5.77 25.54 0.86
N TYR A 50 -6.12 24.39 0.30
CA TYR A 50 -5.27 23.64 -0.65
C TYR A 50 -5.38 24.15 -2.09
N LYS A 51 -6.42 24.90 -2.44
CA LYS A 51 -6.59 25.49 -3.79
C LYS A 51 -5.42 26.41 -4.15
N SER A 52 -4.85 27.13 -3.18
CA SER A 52 -3.71 28.02 -3.41
C SER A 52 -2.43 27.28 -3.79
N LEU A 53 -2.13 26.13 -3.18
CA LEU A 53 -0.95 25.30 -3.53
C LEU A 53 -1.13 24.62 -4.89
N ARG A 54 -2.35 24.17 -5.21
CA ARG A 54 -2.68 23.59 -6.52
C ARG A 54 -2.67 24.61 -7.68
N SER A 55 -2.61 25.90 -7.37
CA SER A 55 -2.61 26.98 -8.37
C SER A 55 -1.23 27.45 -8.82
N ILE A 56 -0.13 26.80 -8.40
CA ILE A 56 1.21 27.15 -8.87
C ILE A 56 1.35 26.70 -10.34
N PRO A 57 1.45 27.62 -11.31
CA PRO A 57 1.47 27.27 -12.71
C PRO A 57 2.62 26.31 -13.07
N GLY A 58 2.29 25.20 -13.73
CA GLY A 58 3.25 24.20 -14.15
C GLY A 58 3.75 23.28 -13.03
N TRP A 59 3.09 23.26 -11.87
CA TRP A 59 3.37 22.32 -10.78
C TRP A 59 2.13 21.55 -10.38
N TYR A 60 2.31 20.29 -10.04
CA TYR A 60 1.31 19.49 -9.35
C TYR A 60 1.64 19.48 -7.85
N ALA A 61 0.67 19.80 -7.01
CA ALA A 61 0.81 19.68 -5.56
C ALA A 61 0.10 18.41 -5.09
N ASP A 62 0.88 17.46 -4.60
CA ASP A 62 0.39 16.32 -3.84
C ASP A 62 0.27 16.74 -2.37
N VAL A 63 -0.96 16.72 -1.85
CA VAL A 63 -1.28 17.07 -0.46
C VAL A 63 -1.95 15.85 0.17
N PRO A 64 -1.17 14.95 0.76
CA PRO A 64 -1.68 13.68 1.24
C PRO A 64 -2.47 13.86 2.55
N CYS A 65 -3.71 13.34 2.58
CA CYS A 65 -4.62 13.49 3.72
C CYS A 65 -4.07 12.89 5.03
N GLY A 66 -3.25 11.85 4.95
CA GLY A 66 -2.63 11.21 6.12
C GLY A 66 -1.40 11.93 6.68
N TRP A 67 -1.00 13.10 6.13
CA TRP A 67 0.18 13.86 6.52
C TRP A 67 -0.14 15.34 6.67
N PRO A 68 -0.86 15.74 7.73
CA PRO A 68 -1.28 17.11 7.92
C PRO A 68 -0.09 18.09 7.97
N GLY A 69 -0.16 19.16 7.17
CA GLY A 69 0.89 20.17 7.10
C GLY A 69 2.03 19.85 6.15
N GLU A 70 1.96 18.77 5.40
CA GLU A 70 2.95 18.38 4.39
C GLU A 70 2.38 18.45 2.98
N ALA A 71 3.19 18.82 2.01
CA ALA A 71 2.86 18.81 0.59
C ALA A 71 4.11 18.61 -0.24
N HIS A 72 3.98 17.86 -1.35
CA HIS A 72 5.05 17.66 -2.32
C HIS A 72 4.68 18.34 -3.64
N LEU A 73 5.63 19.01 -4.24
CA LEU A 73 5.46 19.71 -5.51
C LEU A 73 6.25 19.01 -6.62
N TYR A 74 5.55 18.64 -7.69
CA TYR A 74 6.14 18.00 -8.87
C TYR A 74 6.04 18.93 -10.07
N LYS A 75 7.19 19.27 -10.69
CA LYS A 75 7.23 20.09 -11.90
C LYS A 75 6.62 19.32 -13.06
N MET A 76 5.51 19.80 -13.59
CA MET A 76 4.87 19.23 -14.79
C MET A 76 5.44 19.87 -16.05
N GLU A 77 5.83 19.03 -17.01
CA GLU A 77 6.22 19.45 -18.34
C GLU A 77 5.08 19.28 -19.34
N LYS A 78 4.37 18.14 -19.24
CA LYS A 78 3.31 17.79 -20.18
C LYS A 78 2.30 16.85 -19.53
N VAL A 79 1.01 17.15 -19.70
CA VAL A 79 -0.07 16.21 -19.41
C VAL A 79 -0.13 15.16 -20.51
N LEU A 80 -0.14 13.89 -20.14
CA LEU A 80 -0.17 12.75 -21.05
C LEU A 80 -1.56 12.13 -21.15
N PHE A 81 -2.28 12.11 -20.00
CA PHE A 81 -3.61 11.54 -19.92
C PHE A 81 -4.39 12.13 -18.73
N HIS A 82 -5.68 12.29 -18.89
CA HIS A 82 -6.64 12.52 -17.83
C HIS A 82 -7.94 11.82 -18.22
N GLY A 83 -8.43 10.95 -17.36
CA GLY A 83 -9.65 10.21 -17.57
C GLY A 83 -10.29 9.77 -16.26
N LYS A 84 -11.59 9.56 -16.27
CA LYS A 84 -12.36 9.11 -15.12
C LYS A 84 -13.11 7.84 -15.47
N SER A 85 -12.91 6.79 -14.68
CA SER A 85 -13.73 5.58 -14.69
C SER A 85 -14.88 5.70 -13.68
N GLU A 86 -15.65 4.64 -13.52
CA GLU A 86 -16.63 4.55 -12.43
C GLU A 86 -15.97 4.42 -11.05
N TYR A 87 -14.68 4.03 -10.98
CA TYR A 87 -13.93 3.78 -9.75
C TYR A 87 -13.05 4.95 -9.37
N GLN A 88 -12.37 5.60 -10.32
CA GLN A 88 -11.34 6.58 -9.99
C GLN A 88 -11.07 7.59 -11.10
N ASP A 89 -10.50 8.73 -10.68
CA ASP A 89 -9.97 9.77 -11.55
C ASP A 89 -8.46 9.50 -11.74
N LEU A 90 -8.06 9.26 -12.99
CA LEU A 90 -6.68 8.93 -13.35
C LEU A 90 -6.04 10.08 -14.11
N TYR A 91 -4.92 10.58 -13.61
CA TYR A 91 -4.14 11.65 -14.23
C TYR A 91 -2.68 11.21 -14.41
N VAL A 92 -2.15 11.36 -15.61
CA VAL A 92 -0.76 11.01 -15.95
C VAL A 92 -0.07 12.22 -16.56
N PHE A 93 1.10 12.57 -16.06
CA PHE A 93 1.89 13.66 -16.61
C PHE A 93 3.39 13.34 -16.63
N GLN A 94 4.12 13.98 -17.54
CA GLN A 94 5.58 13.99 -17.58
C GLN A 94 6.09 15.01 -16.57
N SER A 95 6.98 14.58 -15.69
CA SER A 95 7.71 15.43 -14.75
C SER A 95 9.15 15.61 -15.22
N SER A 96 9.76 16.77 -14.89
CA SER A 96 11.17 17.05 -15.21
C SER A 96 12.18 16.21 -14.43
N ALA A 97 11.81 15.73 -13.21
CA ALA A 97 12.77 15.10 -12.30
C ALA A 97 12.41 13.67 -11.89
N HIS A 98 11.15 13.22 -12.16
CA HIS A 98 10.64 11.94 -11.68
C HIS A 98 10.17 11.01 -12.82
N GLY A 99 10.42 11.38 -14.10
CA GLY A 99 9.82 10.66 -15.21
C GLY A 99 8.32 10.90 -15.31
N LYS A 100 7.58 9.91 -15.75
CA LYS A 100 6.11 9.99 -15.73
C LYS A 100 5.60 9.73 -14.31
N ILE A 101 4.55 10.46 -13.97
CA ILE A 101 3.87 10.39 -12.67
C ILE A 101 2.42 10.02 -12.88
N VAL A 102 1.91 9.15 -12.00
CA VAL A 102 0.50 8.73 -11.95
C VAL A 102 -0.15 9.24 -10.68
N ILE A 103 -1.28 9.86 -10.85
CA ILE A 103 -2.17 10.33 -9.79
C ILE A 103 -3.49 9.60 -9.90
N LEU A 104 -3.98 9.03 -8.81
CA LEU A 104 -5.32 8.45 -8.70
C LEU A 104 -6.10 9.20 -7.62
N ASN A 105 -7.30 9.66 -7.97
CA ASN A 105 -8.17 10.43 -7.06
C ASN A 105 -7.47 11.59 -6.36
N GLY A 106 -6.52 12.23 -7.05
CA GLY A 106 -5.75 13.36 -6.54
C GLY A 106 -4.55 13.01 -5.67
N ALA A 107 -4.26 11.74 -5.42
CA ALA A 107 -3.10 11.28 -4.67
C ALA A 107 -2.03 10.67 -5.58
N LEU A 108 -0.77 10.94 -5.27
CA LEU A 108 0.36 10.33 -5.96
C LEU A 108 0.36 8.80 -5.76
N GLN A 109 0.46 8.06 -6.85
CA GLN A 109 0.53 6.60 -6.80
C GLN A 109 1.89 6.06 -7.23
N LEU A 110 2.49 6.64 -8.27
CA LEU A 110 3.70 6.11 -8.84
C LEU A 110 4.51 7.20 -9.54
N THR A 111 5.83 7.10 -9.45
CA THR A 111 6.78 7.78 -10.33
C THR A 111 7.73 6.78 -10.98
N GLU A 112 8.14 7.01 -12.24
CA GLU A 112 9.14 6.17 -12.91
C GLU A 112 10.51 6.18 -12.23
N LYS A 113 10.74 7.14 -11.33
CA LYS A 113 12.01 7.29 -10.62
C LYS A 113 12.24 6.20 -9.58
N ASP A 114 11.20 5.73 -8.91
CA ASP A 114 11.32 4.90 -7.70
C ASP A 114 10.26 3.78 -7.56
N GLU A 115 9.41 3.57 -8.57
CA GLU A 115 8.37 2.54 -8.55
C GLU A 115 8.92 1.15 -8.22
N PHE A 116 10.11 0.85 -8.76
CA PHE A 116 10.75 -0.45 -8.59
C PHE A 116 11.03 -0.79 -7.12
N ALA A 117 11.34 0.19 -6.27
CA ALA A 117 11.65 -0.07 -4.87
C ALA A 117 10.44 -0.67 -4.14
N TYR A 118 9.25 -0.11 -4.36
CA TYR A 118 8.01 -0.62 -3.79
C TYR A 118 7.62 -1.98 -4.36
N GLN A 119 7.59 -2.09 -5.69
CA GLN A 119 7.11 -3.29 -6.38
C GLN A 119 8.01 -4.51 -6.10
N GLU A 120 9.33 -4.33 -6.14
CA GLU A 120 10.30 -5.37 -5.83
C GLU A 120 10.16 -5.83 -4.36
N MET A 121 10.09 -4.91 -3.41
CA MET A 121 10.01 -5.27 -1.99
C MET A 121 8.69 -5.95 -1.64
N LEU A 122 7.54 -5.42 -2.10
CA LEU A 122 6.24 -6.02 -1.86
C LEU A 122 6.14 -7.45 -2.41
N THR A 123 6.84 -7.71 -3.53
CA THR A 123 6.86 -9.01 -4.21
C THR A 123 7.88 -9.98 -3.62
N HIS A 124 9.13 -9.55 -3.48
CA HIS A 124 10.21 -10.49 -3.15
C HIS A 124 10.30 -10.82 -1.67
N LEU A 125 9.89 -9.92 -0.77
CA LEU A 125 9.86 -10.23 0.66
C LEU A 125 9.04 -11.50 0.97
N PRO A 126 7.76 -11.64 0.53
CA PRO A 126 7.01 -12.87 0.79
C PRO A 126 7.49 -14.05 -0.03
N LEU A 127 7.77 -13.89 -1.34
CA LEU A 127 8.06 -15.00 -2.23
C LEU A 127 9.43 -15.66 -1.95
N CYS A 128 10.40 -14.86 -1.49
CA CYS A 128 11.70 -15.41 -1.07
C CYS A 128 11.68 -16.03 0.34
N SER A 129 10.63 -15.81 1.12
CA SER A 129 10.50 -16.34 2.50
C SER A 129 9.88 -17.73 2.59
N ILE A 130 9.35 -18.25 1.48
CA ILE A 130 8.74 -19.60 1.43
C ILE A 130 9.39 -20.48 0.35
N PRO A 131 9.44 -21.80 0.55
CA PRO A 131 10.02 -22.68 -0.44
C PRO A 131 9.10 -22.84 -1.66
N ASN A 132 9.65 -22.65 -2.84
CA ASN A 132 9.02 -22.96 -4.14
C ASN A 132 7.53 -22.54 -4.29
N PRO A 133 7.17 -21.27 -4.13
CA PRO A 133 5.79 -20.83 -4.36
C PRO A 133 5.34 -21.19 -5.79
N LYS A 134 4.12 -21.77 -5.93
CA LYS A 134 3.56 -22.24 -7.20
C LYS A 134 2.42 -21.35 -7.69
N LYS A 135 1.55 -20.93 -6.77
CA LYS A 135 0.36 -20.15 -7.11
C LYS A 135 0.36 -18.84 -6.32
N VAL A 136 0.34 -17.73 -7.03
CA VAL A 136 0.35 -16.39 -6.46
C VAL A 136 -0.89 -15.64 -6.88
N LEU A 137 -1.55 -14.99 -5.94
CA LEU A 137 -2.65 -14.06 -6.20
C LEU A 137 -2.20 -12.63 -5.92
N LEU A 138 -2.49 -11.72 -6.85
CA LEU A 138 -2.35 -10.28 -6.68
C LEU A 138 -3.74 -9.64 -6.66
N ILE A 139 -4.05 -8.87 -5.61
CA ILE A 139 -5.26 -8.04 -5.52
C ILE A 139 -4.88 -6.58 -5.69
N GLY A 140 -5.42 -5.92 -6.71
CA GLY A 140 -4.94 -4.63 -7.20
C GLY A 140 -3.70 -4.80 -8.08
N GLY A 141 -2.85 -3.80 -8.15
CA GLY A 141 -1.61 -3.85 -8.94
C GLY A 141 -1.84 -3.73 -10.44
N GLY A 142 -2.87 -2.97 -10.84
CA GLY A 142 -3.23 -2.71 -12.22
C GLY A 142 -2.11 -2.10 -13.07
N ASP A 143 -1.05 -1.59 -12.45
CA ASP A 143 0.16 -1.10 -13.12
C ASP A 143 0.97 -2.22 -13.80
N GLY A 144 0.89 -3.45 -13.29
CA GLY A 144 1.60 -4.62 -13.82
C GLY A 144 3.05 -4.76 -13.34
N GLY A 145 3.55 -3.88 -12.49
CA GLY A 145 4.93 -3.94 -12.00
C GLY A 145 5.14 -5.09 -11.01
N ILE A 146 4.18 -5.34 -10.13
CA ILE A 146 4.22 -6.51 -9.25
C ILE A 146 4.18 -7.80 -10.08
N LEU A 147 3.37 -7.88 -11.14
CA LEU A 147 3.38 -9.01 -12.07
C LEU A 147 4.75 -9.21 -12.72
N LYS A 148 5.40 -8.11 -13.13
CA LYS A 148 6.77 -8.10 -13.67
C LYS A 148 7.74 -8.76 -12.67
N GLU A 149 7.63 -8.41 -11.40
CA GLU A 149 8.52 -8.95 -10.36
C GLU A 149 8.17 -10.41 -9.98
N ILE A 150 6.90 -10.80 -9.92
CA ILE A 150 6.50 -12.21 -9.74
C ILE A 150 7.07 -13.07 -10.87
N SER A 151 7.17 -12.55 -12.09
CA SER A 151 7.66 -13.29 -13.26
C SER A 151 9.10 -13.80 -13.10
N ARG A 152 9.90 -13.18 -12.23
CA ARG A 152 11.27 -13.59 -11.92
C ARG A 152 11.35 -14.89 -11.11
N HIS A 153 10.26 -15.30 -10.49
CA HIS A 153 10.21 -16.53 -9.70
C HIS A 153 9.86 -17.71 -10.60
N SER A 154 10.88 -18.48 -10.98
CA SER A 154 10.73 -19.64 -11.88
C SER A 154 9.91 -20.79 -11.26
N SER A 155 9.80 -20.83 -9.92
CA SER A 155 8.95 -21.79 -9.23
C SER A 155 7.46 -21.53 -9.41
N VAL A 156 7.06 -20.28 -9.67
CA VAL A 156 5.65 -19.90 -9.85
C VAL A 156 5.12 -20.46 -11.17
N GLU A 157 3.99 -21.13 -11.09
CA GLU A 157 3.34 -21.79 -12.23
C GLU A 157 2.06 -21.06 -12.66
N GLN A 158 1.43 -20.35 -11.72
CA GLN A 158 0.18 -19.61 -11.95
C GLN A 158 0.21 -18.27 -11.20
N ILE A 159 -0.17 -17.22 -11.90
CA ILE A 159 -0.31 -15.86 -11.37
C ILE A 159 -1.73 -15.38 -11.67
N ASP A 160 -2.56 -15.27 -10.65
CA ASP A 160 -3.88 -14.66 -10.79
C ASP A 160 -3.79 -13.19 -10.32
N ILE A 161 -4.34 -12.28 -11.09
CA ILE A 161 -4.51 -10.89 -10.71
C ILE A 161 -5.99 -10.51 -10.76
N CYS A 162 -6.48 -9.86 -9.70
CA CYS A 162 -7.81 -9.27 -9.66
C CYS A 162 -7.69 -7.76 -9.52
N GLU A 163 -8.00 -7.04 -10.60
CA GLU A 163 -8.00 -5.59 -10.68
C GLU A 163 -9.40 -5.09 -11.03
N ILE A 164 -9.85 -4.04 -10.35
CA ILE A 164 -11.21 -3.54 -10.53
C ILE A 164 -11.33 -2.62 -11.75
N ASP A 165 -10.28 -1.86 -12.07
CA ASP A 165 -10.33 -0.78 -13.05
C ASP A 165 -9.54 -1.09 -14.32
N GLN A 166 -10.25 -1.51 -15.35
CA GLN A 166 -9.67 -1.74 -16.69
C GLN A 166 -8.96 -0.50 -17.26
N MET A 167 -9.47 0.72 -16.97
CA MET A 167 -8.87 1.96 -17.48
C MET A 167 -7.44 2.16 -16.93
N VAL A 168 -7.18 1.78 -15.68
CA VAL A 168 -5.84 1.82 -15.08
C VAL A 168 -4.91 0.90 -15.87
N ILE A 169 -5.30 -0.35 -16.09
CA ILE A 169 -4.50 -1.32 -16.85
C ILE A 169 -4.17 -0.78 -18.25
N ASP A 170 -5.15 -0.23 -18.94
CA ASP A 170 -4.97 0.29 -20.31
C ASP A 170 -4.05 1.51 -20.32
N ALA A 171 -4.16 2.39 -19.34
CA ALA A 171 -3.28 3.54 -19.18
C ALA A 171 -1.83 3.11 -18.93
N TYR A 172 -1.61 2.14 -18.05
CA TYR A 172 -0.24 1.64 -17.81
C TYR A 172 0.35 0.92 -19.01
N LYS A 173 -0.42 0.07 -19.69
CA LYS A 173 0.01 -0.56 -20.95
C LYS A 173 0.40 0.47 -22.01
N ARG A 174 -0.28 1.62 -22.05
CA ARG A 174 -0.03 2.68 -23.02
C ARG A 174 1.14 3.57 -22.65
N PHE A 175 1.23 4.02 -21.40
CA PHE A 175 2.18 5.05 -20.99
C PHE A 175 3.39 4.50 -20.26
N PHE A 176 3.30 3.30 -19.67
CA PHE A 176 4.34 2.64 -18.88
C PHE A 176 4.58 1.19 -19.33
N PRO A 177 4.88 0.96 -20.62
CA PRO A 177 4.94 -0.41 -21.19
C PRO A 177 6.02 -1.28 -20.53
N ASP A 178 7.06 -0.70 -19.93
CA ASP A 178 8.12 -1.43 -19.25
C ASP A 178 7.72 -1.85 -17.82
N ILE A 179 6.78 -1.14 -17.19
CA ILE A 179 6.14 -1.55 -15.93
C ILE A 179 5.07 -2.60 -16.22
N ALA A 180 4.17 -2.30 -17.16
CA ALA A 180 3.07 -3.17 -17.55
C ALA A 180 3.51 -4.42 -18.33
N ILE A 181 4.82 -4.63 -18.50
CA ILE A 181 5.33 -5.83 -19.21
C ILE A 181 4.94 -7.12 -18.49
N GLY A 182 4.67 -7.07 -17.18
CA GLY A 182 4.18 -8.19 -16.40
C GLY A 182 2.95 -8.88 -16.97
N TYR A 183 2.07 -8.16 -17.65
CA TYR A 183 0.90 -8.73 -18.34
C TYR A 183 1.25 -9.64 -19.54
N LYS A 184 2.51 -9.64 -19.99
CA LYS A 184 2.97 -10.53 -21.07
C LYS A 184 3.44 -11.90 -20.58
N ASP A 185 3.52 -12.10 -19.29
CA ASP A 185 3.86 -13.43 -18.74
C ASP A 185 2.71 -14.40 -19.01
N PRO A 186 2.99 -15.55 -19.67
CA PRO A 186 1.95 -16.52 -20.05
C PRO A 186 1.26 -17.20 -18.86
N ARG A 187 1.80 -17.07 -17.65
CA ARG A 187 1.23 -17.61 -16.40
C ARG A 187 0.16 -16.70 -15.79
N VAL A 188 0.01 -15.47 -16.32
CA VAL A 188 -0.92 -14.46 -15.79
C VAL A 188 -2.33 -14.72 -16.24
N ASN A 189 -3.25 -14.83 -15.30
CA ASN A 189 -4.69 -14.85 -15.50
C ASN A 189 -5.28 -13.55 -14.94
N LEU A 190 -5.77 -12.68 -15.81
CA LEU A 190 -6.38 -11.40 -15.43
C LEU A 190 -7.89 -11.56 -15.19
N HIS A 191 -8.32 -11.11 -14.01
CA HIS A 191 -9.72 -11.01 -13.60
C HIS A 191 -10.06 -9.54 -13.36
N ILE A 192 -11.01 -9.00 -14.14
CA ILE A 192 -11.53 -7.65 -13.91
C ILE A 192 -12.70 -7.76 -12.96
N GLY A 193 -12.58 -7.10 -11.80
CA GLY A 193 -13.63 -7.08 -10.81
C GLY A 193 -13.16 -6.82 -9.37
N ASN A 194 -14.10 -6.96 -8.46
CA ASN A 194 -13.89 -6.72 -7.04
C ASN A 194 -13.09 -7.86 -6.39
N GLY A 195 -11.95 -7.53 -5.76
CA GLY A 195 -11.06 -8.50 -5.10
C GLY A 195 -11.72 -9.26 -3.95
N ILE A 196 -12.66 -8.65 -3.20
CA ILE A 196 -13.40 -9.31 -2.11
C ILE A 196 -14.32 -10.38 -2.71
N GLU A 197 -15.06 -10.04 -3.77
CA GLU A 197 -15.95 -10.98 -4.44
C GLU A 197 -15.18 -12.10 -5.14
N PHE A 198 -14.00 -11.81 -5.64
CA PHE A 198 -13.09 -12.80 -6.17
C PHE A 198 -12.67 -13.80 -5.07
N LEU A 199 -12.17 -13.29 -3.94
CA LEU A 199 -11.72 -14.12 -2.82
C LEU A 199 -12.83 -15.03 -2.24
N LYS A 200 -14.09 -14.55 -2.21
CA LYS A 200 -15.24 -15.38 -1.77
C LYS A 200 -15.40 -16.66 -2.60
N LYS A 201 -15.04 -16.62 -3.88
CA LYS A 201 -15.17 -17.74 -4.83
C LYS A 201 -13.96 -18.65 -4.85
N VAL A 202 -12.83 -18.22 -4.30
CA VAL A 202 -11.59 -18.99 -4.25
C VAL A 202 -11.76 -20.22 -3.34
N THR A 203 -11.28 -21.37 -3.80
CA THR A 203 -11.22 -22.59 -3.00
C THR A 203 -10.23 -22.40 -1.84
N GLN A 204 -10.55 -22.96 -0.68
CA GLN A 204 -9.67 -22.90 0.49
C GLN A 204 -8.29 -23.50 0.17
N GLY A 205 -7.23 -22.83 0.62
CA GLY A 205 -5.86 -23.34 0.49
C GLY A 205 -5.30 -23.31 -0.94
N THR A 206 -5.82 -22.46 -1.83
CA THR A 206 -5.42 -22.42 -3.25
C THR A 206 -4.04 -21.80 -3.46
N TYR A 207 -3.71 -20.72 -2.74
CA TYR A 207 -2.52 -19.90 -3.01
C TYR A 207 -1.40 -20.14 -2.02
N ASP A 208 -0.16 -20.12 -2.51
CA ASP A 208 1.06 -20.11 -1.70
C ASP A 208 1.34 -18.71 -1.14
N ALA A 209 1.07 -17.70 -1.96
CA ALA A 209 1.24 -16.29 -1.58
C ALA A 209 0.09 -15.44 -2.12
N ILE A 210 -0.32 -14.44 -1.34
CA ILE A 210 -1.26 -13.39 -1.75
C ILE A 210 -0.61 -12.04 -1.50
N ILE A 211 -0.52 -11.22 -2.55
CA ILE A 211 0.03 -9.86 -2.52
C ILE A 211 -1.14 -8.89 -2.65
N LEU A 212 -1.25 -7.97 -1.70
CA LEU A 212 -2.34 -6.99 -1.64
C LEU A 212 -1.78 -5.59 -1.91
N ASP A 213 -1.99 -5.10 -3.11
CA ASP A 213 -1.56 -3.75 -3.51
C ASP A 213 -2.63 -2.69 -3.23
N ALA A 214 -3.90 -3.07 -3.29
CA ALA A 214 -5.04 -2.17 -3.05
C ALA A 214 -5.48 -2.10 -1.56
N PHE A 215 -4.74 -2.71 -0.64
CA PHE A 215 -5.11 -2.81 0.78
C PHE A 215 -4.02 -2.23 1.67
N GLN A 216 -4.44 -1.36 2.59
CA GLN A 216 -3.57 -0.85 3.67
C GLN A 216 -4.09 -1.33 5.02
N CYS A 217 -3.23 -1.90 5.83
CA CYS A 217 -3.58 -2.37 7.19
C CYS A 217 -3.70 -1.19 8.19
N VAL A 218 -4.37 -0.11 7.79
CA VAL A 218 -4.49 1.13 8.59
C VAL A 218 -5.86 1.74 8.35
N GLY A 219 -6.81 1.57 9.26
CA GLY A 219 -8.13 2.17 9.15
C GLY A 219 -8.74 2.51 10.52
N PRO A 220 -9.71 3.42 10.58
CA PRO A 220 -10.51 3.67 11.77
C PRO A 220 -11.33 2.44 12.19
N GLU A 221 -11.86 2.45 13.41
CA GLU A 221 -12.53 1.28 14.01
C GLU A 221 -13.73 0.73 13.19
N GLU A 222 -14.43 1.58 12.43
CA GLU A 222 -15.55 1.16 11.57
C GLU A 222 -15.13 0.35 10.36
N GLU A 223 -13.89 0.56 9.85
CA GLU A 223 -13.28 -0.24 8.80
C GLU A 223 -12.76 -1.57 9.34
N GLU A 224 -12.57 -1.71 10.66
CA GLU A 224 -12.02 -2.93 11.28
C GLU A 224 -12.87 -4.18 10.97
N VAL A 225 -14.19 -4.06 10.85
CA VAL A 225 -15.07 -5.20 10.55
C VAL A 225 -14.92 -5.64 9.09
N ALA A 226 -14.88 -4.70 8.14
CA ALA A 226 -14.68 -4.98 6.73
C ALA A 226 -13.28 -5.58 6.50
N ASP A 227 -12.26 -5.00 7.11
CA ASP A 227 -10.88 -5.48 7.08
C ASP A 227 -10.77 -6.90 7.65
N LYS A 228 -11.44 -7.18 8.76
CA LYS A 228 -11.47 -8.50 9.38
C LYS A 228 -12.04 -9.55 8.42
N CYS A 229 -13.21 -9.30 7.83
CA CYS A 229 -13.84 -10.22 6.88
C CYS A 229 -12.97 -10.44 5.64
N PHE A 230 -12.31 -9.38 5.18
CA PHE A 230 -11.37 -9.44 4.07
C PHE A 230 -10.14 -10.31 4.42
N LEU A 231 -9.47 -10.03 5.54
CA LEU A 231 -8.31 -10.80 5.99
C LEU A 231 -8.65 -12.28 6.24
N GLN A 232 -9.84 -12.58 6.78
CA GLN A 232 -10.31 -13.96 6.92
C GLN A 232 -10.47 -14.66 5.57
N SER A 233 -10.94 -13.94 4.55
CA SER A 233 -11.03 -14.46 3.18
C SER A 233 -9.65 -14.72 2.57
N VAL A 234 -8.67 -13.85 2.86
CA VAL A 234 -7.26 -14.03 2.49
C VAL A 234 -6.67 -15.28 3.18
N VAL A 235 -6.84 -15.39 4.50
CA VAL A 235 -6.37 -16.56 5.27
C VAL A 235 -6.97 -17.86 4.74
N ARG A 236 -8.27 -17.87 4.43
CA ARG A 236 -8.95 -19.03 3.85
C ARG A 236 -8.39 -19.42 2.48
N ALA A 237 -8.06 -18.43 1.64
CA ALA A 237 -7.55 -18.68 0.30
C ALA A 237 -6.09 -19.15 0.29
N LEU A 238 -5.31 -18.83 1.32
CA LEU A 238 -3.95 -19.29 1.51
C LEU A 238 -3.90 -20.74 2.01
N ARG A 239 -2.91 -21.51 1.54
CA ARG A 239 -2.61 -22.84 2.11
C ARG A 239 -2.00 -22.72 3.52
N SER A 240 -1.87 -23.84 4.21
CA SER A 240 -1.10 -23.91 5.46
C SER A 240 0.35 -23.44 5.24
N GLY A 241 0.83 -22.51 6.07
CA GLY A 241 2.13 -21.86 5.91
C GLY A 241 2.24 -20.94 4.68
N GLY A 242 1.11 -20.63 4.02
CA GLY A 242 1.05 -19.64 2.95
C GLY A 242 1.21 -18.23 3.50
N VAL A 243 1.66 -17.29 2.65
CA VAL A 243 2.05 -15.95 3.07
C VAL A 243 1.23 -14.85 2.40
N MET A 244 1.02 -13.78 3.13
CA MET A 244 0.43 -12.54 2.63
C MET A 244 1.43 -11.40 2.82
N SER A 245 1.52 -10.51 1.82
CA SER A 245 2.12 -9.19 1.96
C SER A 245 1.14 -8.11 1.56
N CYS A 246 1.19 -6.99 2.27
CA CYS A 246 0.46 -5.79 1.90
C CYS A 246 1.26 -4.54 2.25
N GLN A 247 0.88 -3.43 1.66
CA GLN A 247 1.38 -2.13 2.07
C GLN A 247 1.02 -1.88 3.54
N ALA A 248 1.98 -1.33 4.28
CA ALA A 248 1.78 -0.72 5.59
C ALA A 248 2.28 0.72 5.53
N ASP A 249 1.98 1.48 6.58
CA ASP A 249 2.37 2.88 6.60
C ASP A 249 3.81 3.08 7.10
N SER A 250 4.30 4.31 6.92
CA SER A 250 5.58 4.75 7.41
C SER A 250 5.62 4.84 8.93
N LEU A 251 6.75 4.44 9.54
CA LEU A 251 7.01 4.63 10.97
C LEU A 251 7.04 6.11 11.40
N TRP A 252 7.16 7.03 10.45
CA TRP A 252 7.15 8.47 10.67
C TRP A 252 5.75 9.07 10.73
N ARG A 253 4.74 8.36 10.21
CA ARG A 253 3.36 8.83 10.28
C ARG A 253 2.88 8.83 11.73
N ARG A 254 2.34 9.97 12.16
CA ARG A 254 1.98 10.20 13.57
C ARG A 254 0.93 9.23 14.07
N GLU A 255 -0.10 8.99 13.26
CA GLU A 255 -1.26 8.15 13.58
C GLU A 255 -0.98 6.65 13.37
N PHE A 256 0.15 6.29 12.77
CA PHE A 256 0.49 4.89 12.53
C PHE A 256 1.03 4.21 13.79
N SER A 257 0.32 3.19 14.27
CA SER A 257 0.75 2.32 15.36
C SER A 257 1.15 0.95 14.81
N LEU A 258 2.45 0.71 14.72
CA LEU A 258 2.96 -0.60 14.30
C LEU A 258 2.53 -1.72 15.25
N ALA A 259 2.43 -1.44 16.56
CA ALA A 259 2.00 -2.44 17.56
C ALA A 259 0.55 -2.87 17.31
N ASP A 260 -0.36 -1.93 17.03
CA ASP A 260 -1.77 -2.22 16.76
C ASP A 260 -1.94 -2.93 15.41
N CYS A 261 -1.18 -2.53 14.39
CA CYS A 261 -1.18 -3.19 13.11
C CYS A 261 -0.75 -4.67 13.23
N ILE A 262 0.33 -4.95 13.94
CA ILE A 262 0.78 -6.32 14.23
C ILE A 262 -0.27 -7.08 15.06
N ALA A 263 -0.85 -6.46 16.08
CA ALA A 263 -1.87 -7.09 16.91
C ALA A 263 -3.11 -7.47 16.09
N ARG A 264 -3.53 -6.59 15.18
CA ARG A 264 -4.65 -6.82 14.26
C ARG A 264 -4.37 -8.00 13.33
N CYS A 265 -3.21 -8.02 12.67
CA CYS A 265 -2.82 -9.15 11.82
C CYS A 265 -2.77 -10.47 12.60
N ARG A 266 -2.28 -10.49 13.83
CA ARG A 266 -2.21 -11.69 14.69
C ARG A 266 -3.58 -12.22 15.12
N LYS A 267 -4.63 -11.40 15.08
CA LYS A 267 -6.01 -11.90 15.33
C LYS A 267 -6.41 -12.93 14.27
N GLU A 268 -6.01 -12.75 13.03
CA GLU A 268 -6.41 -13.59 11.89
C GLU A 268 -5.31 -14.57 11.47
N PHE A 269 -4.07 -14.12 11.32
CA PHE A 269 -2.92 -14.95 10.93
C PHE A 269 -2.29 -15.61 12.15
N LYS A 270 -2.24 -16.94 12.17
CA LYS A 270 -1.75 -17.74 13.30
C LYS A 270 -0.29 -18.18 13.16
N GLY A 271 0.34 -17.86 12.04
CA GLY A 271 1.78 -18.06 11.83
C GLY A 271 2.61 -16.81 12.21
N SER A 272 3.65 -16.57 11.44
CA SER A 272 4.54 -15.40 11.62
C SER A 272 3.88 -14.12 11.16
N VAL A 273 4.11 -13.01 11.89
CA VAL A 273 3.71 -11.65 11.52
C VAL A 273 4.90 -10.73 11.70
N SER A 274 5.28 -10.03 10.64
CA SER A 274 6.45 -9.16 10.60
C SER A 274 6.15 -7.86 9.86
N TYR A 275 6.90 -6.82 10.21
CA TYR A 275 6.93 -5.56 9.48
C TYR A 275 8.30 -5.36 8.88
N ALA A 276 8.32 -4.98 7.61
CA ALA A 276 9.50 -4.56 6.88
C ALA A 276 9.29 -3.15 6.32
N TRP A 277 10.36 -2.49 5.89
CA TRP A 277 10.28 -1.18 5.26
C TRP A 277 11.38 -0.96 4.23
N CYS A 278 11.15 -0.02 3.33
CA CYS A 278 12.18 0.46 2.41
C CYS A 278 12.08 1.96 2.19
N THR A 279 13.09 2.53 1.55
CA THR A 279 13.07 3.91 1.07
C THR A 279 12.32 3.97 -0.26
N THR A 280 11.40 4.93 -0.38
CA THR A 280 10.68 5.26 -1.62
C THR A 280 10.58 6.77 -1.68
N PRO A 281 11.49 7.44 -2.40
CA PRO A 281 11.65 8.90 -2.38
C PRO A 281 10.38 9.71 -2.68
N ALA A 282 9.49 9.18 -3.52
CA ALA A 282 8.23 9.84 -3.84
C ALA A 282 7.15 9.68 -2.76
N TYR A 283 7.28 8.71 -1.83
CA TYR A 283 6.39 8.60 -0.69
C TYR A 283 6.66 9.74 0.31
N VAL A 284 5.62 10.25 0.98
CA VAL A 284 5.67 11.51 1.74
C VAL A 284 6.86 11.61 2.70
N SER A 285 7.16 10.55 3.45
CA SER A 285 8.30 10.50 4.37
C SER A 285 9.58 9.94 3.76
N GLY A 286 9.59 9.63 2.46
CA GLY A 286 10.66 8.88 1.81
C GLY A 286 10.76 7.41 2.25
N MET A 287 9.76 6.90 2.97
CA MET A 287 9.75 5.55 3.55
C MET A 287 8.36 4.93 3.45
N ILE A 288 8.30 3.68 3.02
CA ILE A 288 7.08 2.89 3.00
C ILE A 288 7.28 1.57 3.77
N GLY A 289 6.23 1.10 4.43
CA GLY A 289 6.23 -0.15 5.17
C GLY A 289 5.48 -1.27 4.47
N PHE A 290 5.74 -2.49 4.93
CA PHE A 290 5.09 -3.71 4.46
C PHE A 290 4.72 -4.59 5.64
N MET A 291 3.49 -5.10 5.67
CA MET A 291 3.10 -6.18 6.58
C MET A 291 3.25 -7.51 5.88
N LEU A 292 3.86 -8.47 6.58
CA LEU A 292 4.08 -9.84 6.12
C LEU A 292 3.48 -10.78 7.16
N CYS A 293 2.56 -11.62 6.71
CA CYS A 293 1.84 -12.55 7.58
C CYS A 293 1.83 -13.94 6.98
N SER A 294 1.89 -14.97 7.83
CA SER A 294 1.68 -16.35 7.39
C SER A 294 0.50 -17.01 8.11
N THR A 295 -0.15 -17.94 7.42
CA THR A 295 -1.17 -18.78 8.02
C THR A 295 -0.54 -19.80 8.98
N GLU A 296 -1.36 -20.48 9.78
CA GLU A 296 -0.92 -21.58 10.62
C GLU A 296 -0.20 -22.65 9.79
N GLY A 297 0.96 -23.12 10.28
CA GLY A 297 1.80 -24.08 9.56
C GLY A 297 3.25 -24.01 10.02
N PRO A 298 4.20 -24.49 9.19
CA PRO A 298 5.61 -24.31 9.46
C PRO A 298 5.95 -22.84 9.67
N PRO A 299 6.77 -22.49 10.68
CA PRO A 299 7.18 -21.11 10.92
C PRO A 299 7.86 -20.50 9.69
N VAL A 300 7.45 -19.29 9.31
CA VAL A 300 8.07 -18.52 8.23
C VAL A 300 9.00 -17.48 8.84
N ASP A 301 10.29 -17.55 8.52
CA ASP A 301 11.26 -16.51 8.83
C ASP A 301 11.29 -15.49 7.67
N PHE A 302 10.51 -14.43 7.84
CA PHE A 302 10.47 -13.37 6.82
C PHE A 302 11.77 -12.59 6.70
N LYS A 303 12.63 -12.61 7.71
CA LYS A 303 13.87 -11.83 7.71
C LYS A 303 14.98 -12.46 6.88
N HIS A 304 15.04 -13.77 6.83
CA HIS A 304 16.11 -14.47 6.14
C HIS A 304 15.52 -15.26 4.96
N PRO A 305 15.81 -14.85 3.72
CA PRO A 305 15.24 -15.50 2.54
C PRO A 305 15.76 -16.95 2.43
N ILE A 306 14.84 -17.91 2.35
CA ILE A 306 15.16 -19.33 2.16
C ILE A 306 15.08 -19.74 0.69
N ASN A 307 14.46 -18.91 -0.14
CA ASN A 307 14.33 -19.08 -1.58
C ASN A 307 14.82 -17.77 -2.26
N PRO A 308 16.14 -17.49 -2.19
CA PRO A 308 16.69 -16.24 -2.68
C PRO A 308 16.44 -16.09 -4.18
N LEU A 309 16.10 -14.86 -4.59
CA LEU A 309 15.93 -14.55 -5.99
C LEU A 309 17.24 -14.73 -6.75
N ASN A 310 17.19 -15.47 -7.87
CA ASN A 310 18.29 -15.51 -8.81
C ASN A 310 18.29 -14.19 -9.62
N PRO A 311 19.30 -13.32 -9.47
CA PRO A 311 19.34 -12.02 -10.16
C PRO A 311 19.47 -12.14 -11.68
N GLU A 312 19.86 -13.30 -12.20
CA GLU A 312 19.94 -13.57 -13.65
C GLU A 312 18.61 -14.06 -14.23
N ASN A 313 17.63 -14.38 -13.38
CA ASN A 313 16.30 -14.74 -13.86
C ASN A 313 15.44 -13.48 -14.03
N TYR A 314 15.37 -12.97 -15.24
CA TYR A 314 14.66 -11.74 -15.54
C TYR A 314 13.16 -11.92 -15.72
N GLY A 315 12.66 -13.15 -15.90
CA GLY A 315 11.26 -13.39 -16.27
C GLY A 315 10.90 -12.62 -17.56
N VAL A 316 9.87 -11.79 -17.50
CA VAL A 316 9.51 -10.87 -18.61
C VAL A 316 10.19 -9.49 -18.47
N ALA A 317 10.92 -9.22 -17.39
CA ALA A 317 11.61 -7.95 -17.18
C ALA A 317 12.88 -7.85 -18.04
N LYS A 318 13.36 -6.61 -18.26
CA LYS A 318 14.50 -6.33 -19.14
C LYS A 318 15.87 -6.33 -18.47
N GLY A 319 15.98 -6.76 -17.22
CA GLY A 319 17.24 -6.76 -16.47
C GLY A 319 17.05 -7.22 -15.04
N PRO A 320 18.12 -7.22 -14.22
CA PRO A 320 18.06 -7.61 -12.83
C PRO A 320 17.16 -6.66 -12.01
N PRO A 321 16.76 -7.04 -10.77
CA PRO A 321 16.15 -6.12 -9.83
C PRO A 321 17.06 -4.90 -9.61
N MET A 322 16.46 -3.73 -9.45
CA MET A 322 17.18 -2.47 -9.26
C MET A 322 17.39 -2.12 -7.79
N PHE A 323 16.49 -2.56 -6.92
CA PHE A 323 16.49 -2.24 -5.49
C PHE A 323 16.72 -3.49 -4.63
N TYR A 324 16.00 -4.58 -4.92
CA TYR A 324 16.01 -5.78 -4.10
C TYR A 324 17.28 -6.61 -4.30
N ASN A 325 17.86 -7.02 -3.18
CA ASN A 325 18.86 -8.09 -3.07
C ASN A 325 18.74 -8.72 -1.67
N SER A 326 19.51 -9.80 -1.38
CA SER A 326 19.41 -10.52 -0.11
C SER A 326 19.82 -9.69 1.11
N GLU A 327 20.74 -8.73 0.95
CA GLU A 327 21.16 -7.82 2.01
C GLU A 327 20.04 -6.82 2.33
N ILE A 328 19.45 -6.21 1.30
CA ILE A 328 18.28 -5.30 1.44
C ILE A 328 17.11 -6.05 2.04
N HIS A 329 16.84 -7.28 1.61
CA HIS A 329 15.80 -8.13 2.21
C HIS A 329 15.95 -8.21 3.73
N THR A 330 17.13 -8.61 4.20
CA THR A 330 17.40 -8.77 5.64
C THR A 330 17.37 -7.42 6.37
N ALA A 331 17.95 -6.37 5.77
CA ALA A 331 18.01 -5.03 6.36
C ALA A 331 16.62 -4.38 6.50
N ALA A 332 15.67 -4.71 5.62
CA ALA A 332 14.29 -4.18 5.65
C ALA A 332 13.57 -4.45 6.98
N PHE A 333 13.99 -5.45 7.74
CA PHE A 333 13.41 -5.78 9.07
C PHE A 333 14.12 -5.07 10.23
N CYS A 334 15.13 -4.24 9.96
CA CYS A 334 15.83 -3.48 11.00
C CYS A 334 15.03 -2.25 11.40
N LEU A 335 14.41 -2.29 12.58
CA LEU A 335 13.63 -1.15 13.08
C LEU A 335 14.54 -0.09 13.74
N PRO A 336 14.27 1.20 13.48
CA PRO A 336 14.89 2.30 14.24
C PRO A 336 14.61 2.20 15.76
N SER A 337 15.50 2.73 16.58
CA SER A 337 15.38 2.65 18.04
C SER A 337 14.05 3.24 18.57
N PHE A 338 13.55 4.33 17.98
CA PHE A 338 12.28 4.91 18.40
C PHE A 338 11.09 3.98 18.14
N ALA A 339 11.10 3.24 17.02
CA ALA A 339 10.06 2.27 16.68
C ALA A 339 10.12 1.05 17.61
N LYS A 340 11.32 0.53 17.90
CA LYS A 340 11.51 -0.52 18.90
C LYS A 340 10.97 -0.11 20.26
N LYS A 341 11.29 1.12 20.70
CA LYS A 341 10.81 1.66 21.99
C LYS A 341 9.28 1.75 22.03
N LYS A 342 8.62 2.18 20.93
CA LYS A 342 7.15 2.20 20.85
C LYS A 342 6.55 0.80 20.94
N MET A 343 7.19 -0.21 20.32
CA MET A 343 6.69 -1.60 20.31
C MET A 343 6.92 -2.36 21.62
N PHE A 344 8.08 -2.20 22.23
CA PHE A 344 8.53 -3.06 23.35
C PHE A 344 8.66 -2.33 24.67
N GLY A 345 8.37 -1.02 24.73
CA GLY A 345 8.54 -0.19 25.91
C GLY A 345 10.01 0.12 26.23
N SER A 346 10.24 0.78 27.37
CA SER A 346 11.58 1.25 27.78
C SER A 346 12.55 0.14 28.24
N LYS A 347 12.29 -1.12 27.93
CA LYS A 347 13.13 -2.27 28.32
C LYS A 347 14.18 -2.65 27.27
N ILE A 348 14.52 -1.73 26.34
CA ILE A 348 15.61 -1.94 25.37
C ILE A 348 16.72 -0.94 25.66
#